data_e2e2d054d801e2e9ae8ff2cd58d7d662
#
_entry.id   e2e2d054d801e2e9ae8ff2cd58d7d662
#
_cell.length_a   1.000
_cell.length_b   1.000
_cell.length_c   1.000
_cell.angle_alpha   90.00
_cell.angle_beta   90.00
_cell.angle_gamma   90.00
#
_symmetry.space_group_name_H-M   'P 1'
#
loop_
_entity.id
_entity.type
_entity.pdbx_description
1 polymer ?
#
loop_
_entity_poly.entity_id
_entity_poly.type
_entity_poly.pdbx_seq_one_letter_code
_entity_poly.pdbx_strand_id
1 'polypeptide(L)'
;MAGSVAGRVFSVLDAFAGGPDTLRLTEIARRTGLPVPTALRMVRELVVWGGLERAADGSYRLGTRIRALGAAAPCPRGLLDLALPSLRALTTRIGGHADIAVPSDGTALCLVSGARLPLHATAAGKVLLAHGHGPPAAVRRHTPYTLTAPGALNTQLARIRETGLAASHEEYRLGELSYAAPVLRDGATVAAVSVTLPTSMPYDRAGAAVREAAGVIGRALAGA
;
A
#
# COMPACT_ATOMS: atom_id res chain seq x y z
N MET A 1 8.91 -18.60 3.89
CA MET A 1 8.34 -19.36 2.73
C MET A 1 9.35 -19.67 1.60
N ALA A 2 10.64 -19.44 1.81
CA ALA A 2 11.67 -19.60 0.77
C ALA A 2 12.12 -21.06 0.47
N GLY A 3 11.58 -22.08 1.14
CA GLY A 3 12.04 -23.48 0.98
C GLY A 3 11.45 -24.22 -0.22
N SER A 4 10.23 -23.91 -0.67
CA SER A 4 9.57 -24.62 -1.78
C SER A 4 9.93 -24.01 -3.15
N VAL A 5 9.79 -24.80 -4.23
CA VAL A 5 9.99 -24.29 -5.61
C VAL A 5 9.00 -23.17 -5.89
N ALA A 6 7.73 -23.33 -5.53
CA ALA A 6 6.69 -22.31 -5.68
C ALA A 6 7.03 -21.03 -4.92
N GLY A 7 7.49 -21.14 -3.66
CA GLY A 7 7.91 -19.98 -2.87
C GLY A 7 9.05 -19.19 -3.52
N ARG A 8 9.98 -19.86 -4.17
CA ARG A 8 11.07 -19.21 -4.93
C ARG A 8 10.56 -18.50 -6.19
N VAL A 9 9.58 -19.07 -6.88
CA VAL A 9 8.94 -18.40 -8.03
C VAL A 9 8.20 -17.14 -7.58
N PHE A 10 7.42 -17.22 -6.50
CA PHE A 10 6.69 -16.06 -5.96
C PHE A 10 7.65 -14.96 -5.45
N SER A 11 8.77 -15.33 -4.80
CA SER A 11 9.74 -14.33 -4.36
C SER A 11 10.36 -13.53 -5.53
N VAL A 12 10.45 -14.13 -6.73
CA VAL A 12 10.89 -13.41 -7.93
C VAL A 12 9.86 -12.35 -8.36
N LEU A 13 8.56 -12.64 -8.26
CA LEU A 13 7.50 -11.63 -8.51
C LEU A 13 7.53 -10.53 -7.44
N ASP A 14 7.67 -10.91 -6.18
CA ASP A 14 7.75 -9.96 -5.06
C ASP A 14 8.96 -9.01 -5.17
N ALA A 15 10.02 -9.41 -5.85
CA ALA A 15 11.19 -8.55 -6.09
C ALA A 15 10.87 -7.28 -6.89
N PHE A 16 9.76 -7.24 -7.62
CA PHE A 16 9.30 -6.06 -8.38
C PHE A 16 8.39 -5.14 -7.54
N ALA A 17 7.89 -5.60 -6.38
CA ALA A 17 7.02 -4.79 -5.54
C ALA A 17 7.76 -3.59 -4.94
N GLY A 18 7.22 -2.38 -5.15
CA GLY A 18 7.77 -1.13 -4.59
C GLY A 18 9.16 -0.74 -5.12
N GLY A 19 9.56 -1.27 -6.29
CA GLY A 19 10.84 -0.99 -6.93
C GLY A 19 10.68 -0.37 -8.33
N PRO A 20 11.80 -0.28 -9.10
CA PRO A 20 11.74 0.17 -10.48
C PRO A 20 10.96 -0.83 -11.35
N ASP A 21 10.39 -0.33 -12.44
CA ASP A 21 9.56 -1.11 -13.37
C ASP A 21 10.33 -2.27 -14.05
N THR A 22 11.65 -2.17 -14.13
CA THR A 22 12.52 -3.19 -14.71
C THR A 22 13.65 -3.56 -13.76
N LEU A 23 14.03 -4.84 -13.74
CA LEU A 23 15.14 -5.37 -12.95
C LEU A 23 16.04 -6.25 -13.81
N ARG A 24 17.36 -6.16 -13.59
CA ARG A 24 18.31 -7.12 -14.15
C ARG A 24 18.31 -8.41 -13.34
N LEU A 25 18.72 -9.52 -13.94
CA LEU A 25 18.78 -10.83 -13.28
C LEU A 25 19.59 -10.80 -11.97
N THR A 26 20.70 -10.09 -11.96
CA THR A 26 21.56 -9.95 -10.78
C THR A 26 20.86 -9.22 -9.64
N GLU A 27 20.04 -8.22 -9.96
CA GLU A 27 19.25 -7.49 -8.99
C GLU A 27 18.10 -8.34 -8.43
N ILE A 28 17.43 -9.12 -9.30
CA ILE A 28 16.41 -10.10 -8.88
C ILE A 28 17.04 -11.11 -7.91
N ALA A 29 18.19 -11.69 -8.25
CA ALA A 29 18.91 -12.64 -7.40
C ALA A 29 19.27 -12.03 -6.05
N ARG A 30 19.77 -10.79 -6.02
CA ARG A 30 20.09 -10.05 -4.79
C ARG A 30 18.85 -9.80 -3.91
N ARG A 31 17.73 -9.35 -4.48
CA ARG A 31 16.49 -9.05 -3.75
C ARG A 31 15.83 -10.29 -3.18
N THR A 32 15.90 -11.41 -3.90
CA THR A 32 15.29 -12.68 -3.48
C THR A 32 16.20 -13.51 -2.58
N GLY A 33 17.49 -13.19 -2.48
CA GLY A 33 18.50 -14.01 -1.81
C GLY A 33 18.79 -15.33 -2.52
N LEU A 34 18.35 -15.50 -3.78
CA LEU A 34 18.56 -16.72 -4.55
C LEU A 34 19.92 -16.69 -5.29
N PRO A 35 20.62 -17.84 -5.41
CA PRO A 35 21.74 -17.96 -6.32
C PRO A 35 21.32 -17.61 -7.75
N VAL A 36 22.18 -16.88 -8.52
CA VAL A 36 21.88 -16.42 -9.87
C VAL A 36 21.36 -17.53 -10.80
N PRO A 37 21.95 -18.75 -10.83
CA PRO A 37 21.42 -19.85 -11.65
C PRO A 37 19.98 -20.25 -11.27
N THR A 38 19.68 -20.21 -9.97
CA THR A 38 18.32 -20.52 -9.47
C THR A 38 17.35 -19.42 -9.85
N ALA A 39 17.72 -18.16 -9.64
CA ALA A 39 16.92 -17.01 -10.08
C ALA A 39 16.64 -17.05 -11.59
N LEU A 40 17.65 -17.35 -12.41
CA LEU A 40 17.50 -17.47 -13.87
C LEU A 40 16.48 -18.55 -14.26
N ARG A 41 16.50 -19.70 -13.60
CA ARG A 41 15.51 -20.75 -13.86
C ARG A 41 14.10 -20.29 -13.54
N MET A 42 13.88 -19.66 -12.37
CA MET A 42 12.57 -19.14 -11.96
C MET A 42 12.08 -18.05 -12.91
N VAL A 43 12.98 -17.13 -13.30
CA VAL A 43 12.68 -16.07 -14.28
C VAL A 43 12.27 -16.65 -15.63
N ARG A 44 12.96 -17.69 -16.14
CA ARG A 44 12.60 -18.36 -17.41
C ARG A 44 11.20 -18.97 -17.36
N GLU A 45 10.87 -19.66 -16.28
CA GLU A 45 9.53 -20.23 -16.07
C GLU A 45 8.47 -19.12 -16.07
N LEU A 46 8.73 -18.01 -15.38
CA LEU A 46 7.82 -16.88 -15.34
C LEU A 46 7.68 -16.18 -16.69
N VAL A 47 8.74 -16.12 -17.51
CA VAL A 47 8.67 -15.59 -18.89
C VAL A 47 7.83 -16.51 -19.77
N VAL A 48 8.04 -17.82 -19.72
CA VAL A 48 7.22 -18.81 -20.45
C VAL A 48 5.76 -18.72 -20.04
N TRP A 49 5.50 -18.55 -18.73
CA TRP A 49 4.15 -18.41 -18.21
C TRP A 49 3.50 -17.06 -18.55
N GLY A 50 4.29 -16.03 -18.96
CA GLY A 50 3.82 -14.68 -19.25
C GLY A 50 3.69 -13.78 -18.01
N GLY A 51 4.20 -14.22 -16.86
CA GLY A 51 4.27 -13.43 -15.63
C GLY A 51 5.41 -12.41 -15.62
N LEU A 52 6.46 -12.67 -16.41
CA LEU A 52 7.54 -11.72 -16.70
C LEU A 52 7.69 -11.56 -18.21
N GLU A 53 8.21 -10.41 -18.62
CA GLU A 53 8.65 -10.11 -19.98
C GLU A 53 10.11 -9.68 -19.96
N ARG A 54 10.88 -10.10 -20.98
CA ARG A 54 12.26 -9.64 -21.16
C ARG A 54 12.27 -8.42 -22.06
N ALA A 55 12.82 -7.31 -21.58
CA ALA A 55 12.99 -6.08 -22.35
C ALA A 55 14.20 -6.20 -23.32
N ALA A 56 14.28 -5.28 -24.29
CA ALA A 56 15.32 -5.27 -25.31
C ALA A 56 16.75 -5.10 -24.73
N ASP A 57 16.87 -4.41 -23.59
CA ASP A 57 18.13 -4.21 -22.86
C ASP A 57 18.54 -5.42 -21.98
N GLY A 58 17.77 -6.52 -22.06
CA GLY A 58 17.99 -7.74 -21.29
C GLY A 58 17.49 -7.70 -19.85
N SER A 59 16.88 -6.61 -19.40
CA SER A 59 16.17 -6.53 -18.12
C SER A 59 14.82 -7.27 -18.18
N TYR A 60 14.18 -7.45 -17.03
CA TYR A 60 12.88 -8.10 -16.89
C TYR A 60 11.88 -7.12 -16.28
N ARG A 61 10.60 -7.24 -16.67
CA ARG A 61 9.47 -6.51 -16.11
C ARG A 61 8.29 -7.46 -15.87
N LEU A 62 7.33 -7.02 -15.08
CA LEU A 62 6.08 -7.78 -14.90
C LEU A 62 5.34 -7.88 -16.23
N GLY A 63 4.94 -9.10 -16.58
CA GLY A 63 4.19 -9.41 -17.80
C GLY A 63 2.70 -9.11 -17.66
N THR A 64 2.03 -9.01 -18.81
CA THR A 64 0.59 -8.69 -18.91
C THR A 64 -0.30 -9.70 -18.19
N ARG A 65 0.14 -10.95 -18.03
CA ARG A 65 -0.61 -11.99 -17.32
C ARG A 65 -0.80 -11.67 -15.83
N ILE A 66 0.18 -11.03 -15.18
CA ILE A 66 0.06 -10.58 -13.79
C ILE A 66 -1.07 -9.55 -13.67
N ARG A 67 -1.15 -8.62 -14.62
CA ARG A 67 -2.24 -7.62 -14.67
C ARG A 67 -3.61 -8.30 -14.84
N ALA A 68 -3.72 -9.28 -15.72
CA ALA A 68 -4.98 -10.01 -15.94
C ALA A 68 -5.43 -10.76 -14.69
N LEU A 69 -4.49 -11.42 -13.97
CA LEU A 69 -4.79 -12.08 -12.70
C LEU A 69 -5.17 -11.08 -11.61
N GLY A 70 -4.47 -9.96 -11.52
CA GLY A 70 -4.79 -8.87 -10.58
C GLY A 70 -6.20 -8.32 -10.82
N ALA A 71 -6.62 -8.18 -12.08
CA ALA A 71 -7.97 -7.74 -12.43
C ALA A 71 -9.07 -8.76 -12.04
N ALA A 72 -8.73 -10.04 -11.91
CA ALA A 72 -9.65 -11.08 -11.44
C ALA A 72 -9.67 -11.23 -9.91
N ALA A 73 -8.73 -10.60 -9.19
CA ALA A 73 -8.68 -10.64 -7.74
C ALA A 73 -9.91 -9.93 -7.13
N PRO A 74 -10.46 -10.42 -5.98
CA PRO A 74 -11.61 -9.81 -5.31
C PRO A 74 -11.25 -8.52 -4.53
N CYS A 75 -10.29 -7.75 -4.99
CA CYS A 75 -10.22 -6.33 -4.63
C CYS A 75 -11.45 -5.64 -5.22
N PRO A 76 -12.08 -4.63 -4.58
CA PRO A 76 -13.20 -3.94 -5.21
C PRO A 76 -12.81 -3.56 -6.63
N ARG A 77 -13.40 -4.29 -7.60
CA ARG A 77 -13.03 -4.14 -9.02
C ARG A 77 -13.20 -2.69 -9.38
N GLY A 78 -12.14 -2.06 -9.83
CA GLY A 78 -12.15 -0.64 -10.16
C GLY A 78 -11.91 0.33 -9.01
N LEU A 79 -11.65 -0.11 -7.75
CA LEU A 79 -11.39 0.82 -6.65
C LEU A 79 -10.28 1.82 -6.97
N LEU A 80 -9.16 1.35 -7.53
CA LEU A 80 -8.06 2.23 -7.90
C LEU A 80 -8.48 3.20 -9.04
N ASP A 81 -9.14 2.69 -10.08
CA ASP A 81 -9.59 3.49 -11.22
C ASP A 81 -10.59 4.57 -10.76
N LEU A 82 -11.53 4.22 -9.87
CA LEU A 82 -12.47 5.16 -9.28
C LEU A 82 -11.79 6.17 -8.33
N ALA A 83 -10.72 5.77 -7.65
CA ALA A 83 -10.01 6.62 -6.71
C ALA A 83 -9.05 7.60 -7.38
N LEU A 84 -8.44 7.24 -8.50
CA LEU A 84 -7.37 8.01 -9.16
C LEU A 84 -7.73 9.50 -9.41
N PRO A 85 -8.92 9.87 -9.89
CA PRO A 85 -9.28 11.29 -10.05
C PRO A 85 -9.24 12.07 -8.73
N SER A 86 -9.80 11.48 -7.66
CA SER A 86 -9.83 12.10 -6.33
C SER A 86 -8.43 12.18 -5.70
N LEU A 87 -7.58 11.17 -5.90
CA LEU A 87 -6.20 11.18 -5.41
C LEU A 87 -5.36 12.25 -6.14
N ARG A 88 -5.52 12.40 -7.45
CA ARG A 88 -4.87 13.48 -8.23
C ARG A 88 -5.32 14.86 -7.75
N ALA A 89 -6.61 15.06 -7.57
CA ALA A 89 -7.15 16.32 -7.06
C ALA A 89 -6.61 16.63 -5.65
N LEU A 90 -6.51 15.61 -4.79
CA LEU A 90 -5.94 15.74 -3.44
C LEU A 90 -4.47 16.16 -3.49
N THR A 91 -3.65 15.52 -4.32
CA THR A 91 -2.24 15.87 -4.52
C THR A 91 -2.09 17.28 -5.07
N THR A 92 -2.90 17.69 -6.06
CA THR A 92 -2.84 19.04 -6.64
C THR A 92 -3.20 20.11 -5.61
N ARG A 93 -4.21 19.84 -4.74
CA ARG A 93 -4.71 20.82 -3.76
C ARG A 93 -3.83 20.95 -2.53
N ILE A 94 -3.28 19.86 -2.03
CA ILE A 94 -2.56 19.79 -0.75
C ILE A 94 -1.05 19.65 -0.95
N GLY A 95 -0.62 19.10 -2.08
CA GLY A 95 0.76 18.65 -2.30
C GLY A 95 1.00 17.26 -1.71
N GLY A 96 2.26 16.87 -1.64
CA GLY A 96 2.68 15.58 -1.09
C GLY A 96 2.29 14.39 -1.96
N HIS A 97 2.11 13.24 -1.32
CA HIS A 97 1.79 11.98 -1.98
C HIS A 97 0.45 11.43 -1.48
N ALA A 98 -0.51 11.26 -2.37
CA ALA A 98 -1.81 10.66 -2.07
C ALA A 98 -1.84 9.19 -2.50
N ASP A 99 -2.44 8.34 -1.66
CA ASP A 99 -2.60 6.91 -1.92
C ASP A 99 -3.94 6.41 -1.39
N ILE A 100 -4.37 5.25 -1.87
CA ILE A 100 -5.46 4.49 -1.31
C ILE A 100 -4.94 3.12 -0.87
N ALA A 101 -5.19 2.74 0.37
CA ALA A 101 -4.68 1.52 0.95
C ALA A 101 -5.81 0.54 1.29
N VAL A 102 -5.57 -0.74 1.05
CA VAL A 102 -6.45 -1.85 1.44
C VAL A 102 -5.75 -2.76 2.45
N PRO A 103 -6.50 -3.50 3.28
CA PRO A 103 -5.90 -4.45 4.21
C PRO A 103 -5.29 -5.64 3.43
N SER A 104 -4.07 -6.03 3.79
CA SER A 104 -3.38 -7.19 3.21
C SER A 104 -2.39 -7.77 4.22
N ASP A 105 -2.63 -9.00 4.67
CA ASP A 105 -1.72 -9.80 5.53
C ASP A 105 -1.17 -9.01 6.74
N GLY A 106 -2.05 -8.33 7.49
CA GLY A 106 -1.64 -7.55 8.67
C GLY A 106 -0.86 -6.27 8.34
N THR A 107 -0.91 -5.82 7.08
CA THR A 107 -0.33 -4.56 6.58
C THR A 107 -1.37 -3.76 5.81
N ALA A 108 -1.08 -2.50 5.54
CA ALA A 108 -1.81 -1.66 4.59
C ALA A 108 -1.10 -1.72 3.23
N LEU A 109 -1.73 -2.30 2.21
CA LEU A 109 -1.23 -2.29 0.84
C LEU A 109 -1.72 -1.03 0.12
N CYS A 110 -0.80 -0.15 -0.21
CA CYS A 110 -1.04 1.05 -1.00
C CYS A 110 -1.19 0.69 -2.48
N LEU A 111 -2.31 1.04 -3.10
CA LEU A 111 -2.62 0.60 -4.47
C LEU A 111 -1.95 1.46 -5.55
N VAL A 112 -1.59 2.71 -5.25
CA VAL A 112 -0.86 3.58 -6.20
C VAL A 112 0.63 3.27 -6.18
N SER A 113 1.23 3.26 -4.98
CA SER A 113 2.68 3.06 -4.81
C SER A 113 3.11 1.60 -4.76
N GLY A 114 2.20 0.66 -4.53
CA GLY A 114 2.51 -0.75 -4.26
C GLY A 114 3.17 -1.00 -2.91
N ALA A 115 3.33 0.01 -2.07
CA ALA A 115 4.00 -0.10 -0.79
C ALA A 115 3.15 -0.88 0.23
N ARG A 116 3.82 -1.70 1.06
CA ARG A 116 3.22 -2.33 2.24
C ARG A 116 3.63 -1.56 3.48
N LEU A 117 2.68 -0.98 4.16
CA LEU A 117 2.89 -0.10 5.30
C LEU A 117 2.43 -0.75 6.60
N PRO A 118 3.10 -0.50 7.74
CA PRO A 118 2.67 -1.01 9.03
C PRO A 118 1.34 -0.38 9.46
N LEU A 119 0.42 -1.22 9.98
CA LEU A 119 -0.91 -0.75 10.38
C LEU A 119 -0.86 0.22 11.56
N HIS A 120 0.05 0.02 12.52
CA HIS A 120 0.09 0.81 13.77
C HIS A 120 0.80 2.16 13.65
N ALA A 121 1.70 2.32 12.66
CA ALA A 121 2.60 3.47 12.56
C ALA A 121 2.27 4.42 11.40
N THR A 122 1.22 4.16 10.61
CA THR A 122 0.81 5.00 9.49
C THR A 122 -0.66 5.40 9.62
N ALA A 123 -1.03 6.57 9.10
CA ALA A 123 -2.42 7.03 9.17
C ALA A 123 -3.38 6.08 8.46
N ALA A 124 -3.07 5.63 7.24
CA ALA A 124 -3.87 4.66 6.51
C ALA A 124 -4.01 3.33 7.27
N GLY A 125 -2.91 2.83 7.83
CA GLY A 125 -2.90 1.62 8.64
C GLY A 125 -3.80 1.75 9.89
N LYS A 126 -3.72 2.87 10.60
CA LYS A 126 -4.57 3.13 11.78
C LYS A 126 -6.06 3.20 11.44
N VAL A 127 -6.42 3.76 10.28
CA VAL A 127 -7.82 3.70 9.80
C VAL A 127 -8.26 2.25 9.64
N LEU A 128 -7.47 1.41 8.97
CA LEU A 128 -7.80 0.00 8.76
C LEU A 128 -7.89 -0.75 10.10
N LEU A 129 -6.94 -0.55 11.03
CA LEU A 129 -7.01 -1.13 12.39
C LEU A 129 -8.25 -0.68 13.16
N ALA A 130 -8.60 0.60 13.10
CA ALA A 130 -9.75 1.15 13.80
C ALA A 130 -11.06 0.48 13.37
N HIS A 131 -11.14 0.04 12.13
CA HIS A 131 -12.32 -0.59 11.54
C HIS A 131 -12.25 -2.12 11.42
N GLY A 132 -11.36 -2.77 12.20
CA GLY A 132 -11.39 -4.22 12.40
C GLY A 132 -10.71 -5.05 11.30
N HIS A 133 -9.86 -4.46 10.48
CA HIS A 133 -9.13 -5.19 9.43
C HIS A 133 -7.90 -5.98 9.96
N GLY A 134 -8.11 -6.69 11.05
CA GLY A 134 -7.15 -7.63 11.64
C GLY A 134 -6.08 -6.98 12.53
N PRO A 135 -5.30 -7.78 13.26
CA PRO A 135 -4.18 -7.29 14.04
C PRO A 135 -3.03 -6.89 13.11
N PRO A 136 -2.14 -5.98 13.55
CA PRO A 136 -0.92 -5.69 12.80
C PRO A 136 -0.02 -6.93 12.75
N ALA A 137 0.67 -7.15 11.62
CA ALA A 137 1.62 -8.25 11.46
C ALA A 137 2.73 -8.23 12.53
N ALA A 138 3.17 -7.03 12.92
CA ALA A 138 4.05 -6.80 14.05
C ALA A 138 3.96 -5.33 14.50
N VAL A 139 4.05 -5.10 15.82
CA VAL A 139 4.20 -3.75 16.37
C VAL A 139 5.69 -3.51 16.64
N ARG A 140 6.32 -2.75 15.77
CA ARG A 140 7.75 -2.39 15.86
C ARG A 140 7.91 -0.88 15.97
N ARG A 141 8.93 -0.45 16.69
CA ARG A 141 9.34 0.95 16.71
C ARG A 141 10.08 1.29 15.41
N HIS A 142 9.55 2.22 14.63
CA HIS A 142 10.17 2.73 13.40
C HIS A 142 10.95 4.02 13.65
N THR A 143 10.40 4.88 14.53
CA THR A 143 11.00 6.14 14.97
C THR A 143 10.81 6.31 16.48
N PRO A 144 11.43 7.31 17.12
CA PRO A 144 11.15 7.64 18.53
C PRO A 144 9.66 7.97 18.79
N TYR A 145 8.92 8.41 17.78
CA TYR A 145 7.51 8.83 17.88
C TYR A 145 6.52 7.69 17.63
N THR A 146 6.99 6.51 17.20
CA THR A 146 6.11 5.35 16.95
C THR A 146 5.37 4.95 18.22
N LEU A 147 4.04 4.90 18.16
CA LEU A 147 3.20 4.39 19.24
C LEU A 147 3.27 2.86 19.28
N THR A 148 3.95 2.33 20.30
CA THR A 148 4.05 0.89 20.53
C THR A 148 3.28 0.42 21.76
N ALA A 149 2.86 1.34 22.62
CA ALA A 149 2.08 1.02 23.82
C ALA A 149 0.63 0.72 23.42
N PRO A 150 0.08 -0.48 23.76
CA PRO A 150 -1.27 -0.88 23.35
C PRO A 150 -2.36 0.11 23.81
N GLY A 151 -2.27 0.65 25.01
CA GLY A 151 -3.24 1.60 25.54
C GLY A 151 -3.30 2.90 24.73
N ALA A 152 -2.14 3.49 24.38
CA ALA A 152 -2.06 4.70 23.57
C ALA A 152 -2.60 4.47 22.16
N LEU A 153 -2.25 3.34 21.54
CA LEU A 153 -2.77 2.97 20.23
C LEU A 153 -4.29 2.80 20.27
N ASN A 154 -4.82 2.06 21.24
CA ASN A 154 -6.27 1.85 21.38
C ASN A 154 -7.05 3.15 21.58
N THR A 155 -6.51 4.11 22.33
CA THR A 155 -7.11 5.45 22.49
C THR A 155 -7.16 6.18 21.14
N GLN A 156 -6.09 6.13 20.36
CA GLN A 156 -6.11 6.71 19.00
C GLN A 156 -7.13 6.02 18.10
N LEU A 157 -7.19 4.68 18.11
CA LEU A 157 -8.15 3.94 17.29
C LEU A 157 -9.61 4.25 17.65
N ALA A 158 -9.92 4.43 18.95
CA ALA A 158 -11.24 4.88 19.39
C ALA A 158 -11.57 6.26 18.81
N ARG A 159 -10.64 7.22 18.92
CA ARG A 159 -10.82 8.56 18.34
C ARG A 159 -10.98 8.54 16.82
N ILE A 160 -10.29 7.65 16.12
CA ILE A 160 -10.43 7.51 14.65
C ILE A 160 -11.84 7.03 14.30
N ARG A 161 -12.43 6.10 15.06
CA ARG A 161 -13.84 5.65 14.84
C ARG A 161 -14.83 6.79 15.01
N GLU A 162 -14.61 7.66 16.00
CA GLU A 162 -15.47 8.81 16.30
C GLU A 162 -15.35 9.92 15.26
N THR A 163 -14.11 10.25 14.85
CA THR A 163 -13.84 11.41 14.00
C THR A 163 -13.76 11.10 12.52
N GLY A 164 -13.59 9.84 12.13
CA GLY A 164 -13.33 9.42 10.75
C GLY A 164 -11.99 9.94 10.21
N LEU A 165 -11.03 10.27 11.08
CA LEU A 165 -9.73 10.81 10.64
C LEU A 165 -8.60 10.24 11.49
N ALA A 166 -7.58 9.71 10.84
CA ALA A 166 -6.32 9.34 11.43
C ALA A 166 -5.22 10.34 11.07
N ALA A 167 -4.28 10.52 11.99
CA ALA A 167 -3.02 11.22 11.74
C ALA A 167 -1.85 10.35 12.22
N SER A 168 -0.71 10.48 11.55
CA SER A 168 0.57 9.91 11.98
C SER A 168 1.64 10.97 11.76
N HIS A 169 2.25 11.41 12.84
CA HIS A 169 3.27 12.43 12.81
C HIS A 169 4.61 11.79 13.11
N GLU A 170 5.45 11.66 12.08
CA GLU A 170 6.79 11.05 12.16
C GLU A 170 6.85 9.65 12.76
N GLU A 171 5.71 8.94 12.87
CA GLU A 171 5.68 7.62 13.52
C GLU A 171 6.27 6.51 12.66
N TYR A 172 6.21 6.62 11.34
CA TYR A 172 6.79 5.66 10.40
C TYR A 172 8.14 6.12 9.86
N ARG A 173 8.24 7.40 9.47
CA ARG A 173 9.49 8.04 9.01
C ARG A 173 9.60 9.43 9.58
N LEU A 174 10.81 9.81 9.99
CA LEU A 174 11.09 11.18 10.42
C LEU A 174 10.89 12.15 9.25
N GLY A 175 10.40 13.34 9.54
CA GLY A 175 10.11 14.37 8.54
C GLY A 175 8.80 14.14 7.76
N GLU A 176 8.03 13.08 8.06
CA GLU A 176 6.76 12.79 7.40
C GLU A 176 5.56 12.94 8.34
N LEU A 177 4.52 13.60 7.83
CA LEU A 177 3.20 13.69 8.43
C LEU A 177 2.19 13.07 7.47
N SER A 178 1.31 12.20 7.96
CA SER A 178 0.25 11.66 7.13
C SER A 178 -1.13 11.79 7.78
N TYR A 179 -2.15 12.01 6.95
CA TYR A 179 -3.56 11.94 7.28
C TYR A 179 -4.25 10.87 6.48
N ALA A 180 -5.26 10.22 7.06
CA ALA A 180 -6.07 9.23 6.36
C ALA A 180 -7.51 9.24 6.84
N ALA A 181 -8.44 8.88 5.93
CA ALA A 181 -9.86 8.72 6.22
C ALA A 181 -10.39 7.41 5.61
N PRO A 182 -11.42 6.78 6.23
CA PRO A 182 -12.01 5.55 5.73
C PRO A 182 -12.82 5.79 4.46
N VAL A 183 -12.67 4.92 3.49
CA VAL A 183 -13.57 4.78 2.34
C VAL A 183 -14.65 3.78 2.72
N LEU A 184 -15.89 4.23 2.72
CA LEU A 184 -17.03 3.41 3.11
C LEU A 184 -17.77 2.88 1.87
N ARG A 185 -18.17 1.61 1.93
CA ARG A 185 -19.14 0.99 1.03
C ARG A 185 -20.15 0.25 1.89
N ASP A 186 -21.43 0.55 1.73
CA ASP A 186 -22.52 -0.06 2.49
C ASP A 186 -22.31 0.02 4.04
N GLY A 187 -21.76 1.14 4.51
CA GLY A 187 -21.43 1.36 5.92
C GLY A 187 -20.15 0.68 6.41
N ALA A 188 -19.54 -0.18 5.62
CA ALA A 188 -18.29 -0.86 5.98
C ALA A 188 -17.08 -0.12 5.39
N THR A 189 -15.98 -0.07 6.15
CA THR A 189 -14.70 0.45 5.64
C THR A 189 -14.06 -0.57 4.73
N VAL A 190 -13.86 -0.24 3.45
CA VAL A 190 -13.24 -1.13 2.45
C VAL A 190 -11.81 -0.73 2.12
N ALA A 191 -11.44 0.52 2.37
CA ALA A 191 -10.11 1.06 2.13
C ALA A 191 -9.86 2.31 2.99
N ALA A 192 -8.64 2.84 2.94
CA ALA A 192 -8.27 4.12 3.53
C ALA A 192 -7.61 5.01 2.48
N VAL A 193 -8.13 6.22 2.27
CA VAL A 193 -7.42 7.26 1.50
C VAL A 193 -6.45 7.98 2.42
N SER A 194 -5.27 8.25 1.94
CA SER A 194 -4.24 8.97 2.70
C SER A 194 -3.52 10.02 1.87
N VAL A 195 -2.97 11.02 2.55
CA VAL A 195 -1.96 11.92 2.02
C VAL A 195 -0.77 11.94 2.98
N THR A 196 0.43 11.87 2.44
CA THR A 196 1.69 12.01 3.19
C THR A 196 2.41 13.27 2.73
N LEU A 197 2.82 14.07 3.68
CA LEU A 197 3.44 15.38 3.50
C LEU A 197 4.76 15.44 4.26
N PRO A 198 5.76 16.19 3.78
CA PRO A 198 6.86 16.62 4.63
C PRO A 198 6.34 17.50 5.79
N THR A 199 6.89 17.33 7.00
CA THR A 199 6.50 18.14 8.17
C THR A 199 6.77 19.64 8.00
N SER A 200 7.59 20.02 7.03
CA SER A 200 7.87 21.42 6.65
C SER A 200 6.75 22.07 5.81
N MET A 201 5.78 21.29 5.30
CA MET A 201 4.66 21.83 4.53
C MET A 201 3.47 22.22 5.42
N PRO A 202 2.68 23.25 5.05
CA PRO A 202 1.43 23.56 5.74
C PRO A 202 0.42 22.42 5.57
N TYR A 203 -0.17 21.95 6.66
CA TYR A 203 -1.04 20.77 6.67
C TYR A 203 -2.44 21.00 7.27
N ASP A 204 -2.77 22.24 7.64
CA ASP A 204 -4.03 22.59 8.35
C ASP A 204 -5.29 22.12 7.62
N ARG A 205 -5.26 22.04 6.29
CA ARG A 205 -6.39 21.61 5.45
C ARG A 205 -6.33 20.15 5.03
N ALA A 206 -5.24 19.44 5.32
CA ALA A 206 -5.02 18.08 4.81
C ALA A 206 -6.06 17.09 5.33
N GLY A 207 -6.39 17.14 6.61
CA GLY A 207 -7.38 16.26 7.20
C GLY A 207 -8.79 16.41 6.61
N ALA A 208 -9.24 17.66 6.37
CA ALA A 208 -10.53 17.90 5.74
C ALA A 208 -10.55 17.42 4.28
N ALA A 209 -9.48 17.68 3.54
CA ALA A 209 -9.33 17.28 2.15
C ALA A 209 -9.33 15.76 1.96
N VAL A 210 -8.66 15.03 2.84
CA VAL A 210 -8.65 13.56 2.82
C VAL A 210 -10.03 12.98 3.11
N ARG A 211 -10.78 13.53 4.10
CA ARG A 211 -12.17 13.11 4.36
C ARG A 211 -13.09 13.34 3.18
N GLU A 212 -12.96 14.50 2.53
CA GLU A 212 -13.73 14.83 1.33
C GLU A 212 -13.43 13.83 0.19
N ALA A 213 -12.15 13.56 -0.10
CA ALA A 213 -11.74 12.59 -1.12
C ALA A 213 -12.27 11.18 -0.82
N ALA A 214 -12.17 10.72 0.45
CA ALA A 214 -12.71 9.44 0.87
C ALA A 214 -14.22 9.35 0.67
N GLY A 215 -14.97 10.41 0.98
CA GLY A 215 -16.42 10.48 0.76
C GLY A 215 -16.79 10.43 -0.72
N VAL A 216 -16.04 11.12 -1.60
CA VAL A 216 -16.26 11.06 -3.06
C VAL A 216 -16.05 9.65 -3.58
N ILE A 217 -14.96 9.00 -3.19
CA ILE A 217 -14.66 7.62 -3.61
C ILE A 217 -15.71 6.64 -3.08
N GLY A 218 -16.13 6.79 -1.82
CA GLY A 218 -17.17 5.92 -1.23
C GLY A 218 -18.50 6.01 -1.99
N ARG A 219 -18.93 7.21 -2.37
CA ARG A 219 -20.14 7.39 -3.18
C ARG A 219 -20.00 6.78 -4.58
N ALA A 220 -18.84 6.94 -5.22
CA ALA A 220 -18.58 6.33 -6.52
C ALA A 220 -18.62 4.79 -6.47
N LEU A 221 -18.14 4.20 -5.37
CA LEU A 221 -18.20 2.75 -5.14
C LEU A 221 -19.62 2.23 -4.89
N ALA A 222 -20.50 3.03 -4.29
CA ALA A 222 -21.89 2.66 -4.05
C ALA A 222 -22.74 2.72 -5.33
N GLY A 223 -22.32 3.49 -6.34
CA GLY A 223 -23.01 3.62 -7.62
C GLY A 223 -22.46 2.72 -8.75
N ALA A 224 -21.43 1.94 -8.47
CA ALA A 224 -20.78 1.03 -9.43
C ALA A 224 -21.15 -0.45 -9.16
#